data_a8084c959f1e6c787cba9cf4a9209557
#
_entry.id   a8084c959f1e6c787cba9cf4a9209557
#
_cell.length_a   1.000
_cell.length_b   1.000
_cell.length_c   1.000
_cell.angle_alpha   90.00
_cell.angle_beta   90.00
_cell.angle_gamma   90.00
#
_symmetry.space_group_name_H-M   'P 1'
#
loop_
_entity.id
_entity.type
_entity.pdbx_description
1 polymer ?
#
loop_
_entity_poly.entity_id
_entity_poly.type
_entity_poly.pdbx_seq_one_letter_code
_entity_poly.pdbx_strand_id
1 'polypeptide(L)'
;MNWKESYSDQIENLISYSKLIYQRGLVSAAGGNISARCGRHVLITGSNIPLRAVTPEGLVLCDENGTVLDAPPHLRPSKESAFHLGIYRIRPSAQYVLHAHPVFSTIWSMQNQELPLYTESAKLKLVHVPLIPDGEGAHSGLSHLGRYHSFSDGSSWRSDPWRNYGELLLSG
;
A
#
# COMPACT_ATOMS: atom_id res chain seq x y z
N MET A 1 -18.57 -2.86 19.87
CA MET A 1 -18.58 -3.57 18.56
C MET A 1 -17.19 -4.17 18.42
N ASN A 2 -17.11 -5.49 18.23
CA ASN A 2 -15.83 -6.17 18.04
C ASN A 2 -15.38 -5.94 16.58
N TRP A 3 -14.42 -5.06 16.37
CA TRP A 3 -13.95 -4.71 15.02
C TRP A 3 -13.34 -5.92 14.29
N LYS A 4 -12.79 -6.90 15.02
CA LYS A 4 -12.24 -8.13 14.42
C LYS A 4 -13.31 -8.97 13.72
N GLU A 5 -14.52 -8.97 14.25
CA GLU A 5 -15.67 -9.61 13.59
C GLU A 5 -16.19 -8.76 12.43
N SER A 6 -16.27 -7.44 12.64
CA SER A 6 -16.79 -6.52 11.62
C SER A 6 -15.92 -6.42 10.38
N TYR A 7 -14.60 -6.65 10.51
CA TYR A 7 -13.61 -6.53 9.43
C TYR A 7 -12.89 -7.85 9.14
N SER A 8 -13.58 -8.98 9.38
CA SER A 8 -13.01 -10.33 9.19
C SER A 8 -12.42 -10.54 7.81
N ASP A 9 -13.14 -10.12 6.76
CA ASP A 9 -12.68 -10.27 5.37
C ASP A 9 -11.41 -9.46 5.09
N GLN A 10 -11.34 -8.22 5.59
CA GLN A 10 -10.15 -7.39 5.44
C GLN A 10 -8.97 -7.98 6.20
N ILE A 11 -9.19 -8.53 7.39
CA ILE A 11 -8.16 -9.18 8.19
C ILE A 11 -7.62 -10.43 7.46
N GLU A 12 -8.49 -11.28 6.94
CA GLU A 12 -8.11 -12.48 6.19
C GLU A 12 -7.32 -12.11 4.93
N ASN A 13 -7.76 -11.10 4.19
CA ASN A 13 -7.06 -10.60 3.02
C ASN A 13 -5.67 -10.05 3.39
N LEU A 14 -5.56 -9.20 4.43
CA LEU A 14 -4.28 -8.68 4.89
C LEU A 14 -3.31 -9.80 5.24
N ILE A 15 -3.76 -10.82 5.98
CA ILE A 15 -2.93 -11.97 6.36
C ILE A 15 -2.50 -12.78 5.14
N SER A 16 -3.44 -13.07 4.25
CA SER A 16 -3.21 -13.88 3.05
C SER A 16 -2.21 -13.20 2.11
N TYR A 17 -2.44 -11.94 1.78
CA TYR A 17 -1.56 -11.18 0.90
C TYR A 17 -0.20 -10.92 1.54
N SER A 18 -0.12 -10.66 2.84
CA SER A 18 1.16 -10.52 3.55
C SER A 18 2.05 -11.76 3.36
N LYS A 19 1.47 -12.94 3.53
CA LYS A 19 2.19 -14.21 3.31
C LYS A 19 2.61 -14.40 1.86
N LEU A 20 1.70 -14.09 0.92
CA LEU A 20 1.97 -14.21 -0.51
C LEU A 20 3.12 -13.29 -0.95
N ILE A 21 3.13 -12.04 -0.51
CA ILE A 21 4.17 -11.07 -0.81
C ILE A 21 5.54 -11.54 -0.30
N TYR A 22 5.58 -12.08 0.91
CA TYR A 22 6.80 -12.67 1.46
C TYR A 22 7.25 -13.89 0.65
N GLN A 23 6.34 -14.81 0.30
CA GLN A 23 6.64 -15.99 -0.50
C GLN A 23 7.16 -15.65 -1.90
N ARG A 24 6.71 -14.53 -2.46
CA ARG A 24 7.18 -14.02 -3.76
C ARG A 24 8.52 -13.29 -3.69
N GLY A 25 9.12 -13.16 -2.49
CA GLY A 25 10.40 -12.49 -2.31
C GLY A 25 10.35 -10.96 -2.51
N LEU A 26 9.16 -10.36 -2.41
CA LEU A 26 8.99 -8.92 -2.57
C LEU A 26 9.37 -8.13 -1.32
N VAL A 27 9.51 -8.83 -0.20
CA VAL A 27 9.98 -8.28 1.08
C VAL A 27 10.86 -9.29 1.79
N SER A 28 11.73 -8.79 2.67
CA SER A 28 12.60 -9.62 3.52
C SER A 28 12.52 -9.17 4.97
N ALA A 29 12.85 -10.05 5.90
CA ALA A 29 12.86 -9.78 7.34
C ALA A 29 11.55 -9.11 7.81
N ALA A 30 11.62 -7.93 8.40
CA ALA A 30 10.48 -7.11 8.82
C ALA A 30 10.20 -5.95 7.84
N GLY A 31 10.71 -6.04 6.61
CA GLY A 31 10.46 -5.05 5.56
C GLY A 31 9.03 -5.16 5.01
N GLY A 32 8.54 -4.04 4.50
CA GLY A 32 7.20 -3.92 3.96
C GLY A 32 6.10 -3.82 5.01
N ASN A 33 4.97 -3.36 4.58
CA ASN A 33 3.75 -3.25 5.40
C ASN A 33 2.54 -3.18 4.46
N ILE A 34 1.37 -3.50 5.00
CA ILE A 34 0.12 -3.53 4.24
C ILE A 34 -1.02 -2.98 5.09
N SER A 35 -1.96 -2.31 4.45
CA SER A 35 -3.17 -1.80 5.11
C SER A 35 -4.42 -2.06 4.28
N ALA A 36 -5.57 -2.03 4.94
CA ALA A 36 -6.89 -2.12 4.33
C ALA A 36 -7.77 -0.97 4.82
N ARG A 37 -8.55 -0.40 3.91
CA ARG A 37 -9.62 0.53 4.25
C ARG A 37 -10.83 -0.25 4.79
N CYS A 38 -11.34 0.16 5.92
CA CYS A 38 -12.50 -0.43 6.61
C CYS A 38 -13.55 0.66 6.88
N GLY A 39 -14.22 1.14 5.84
CA GLY A 39 -15.12 2.29 5.94
C GLY A 39 -14.35 3.58 6.31
N ARG A 40 -14.61 4.11 7.50
CA ARG A 40 -13.90 5.27 8.07
C ARG A 40 -12.63 4.91 8.84
N HIS A 41 -12.31 3.63 8.91
CA HIS A 41 -11.15 3.13 9.65
C HIS A 41 -10.13 2.54 8.68
N VAL A 42 -8.92 2.34 9.18
CA VAL A 42 -7.83 1.69 8.47
C VAL A 42 -7.22 0.64 9.37
N LEU A 43 -7.15 -0.59 8.89
CA LEU A 43 -6.34 -1.64 9.48
C LEU A 43 -4.96 -1.59 8.84
N ILE A 44 -3.91 -1.60 9.66
CA ILE A 44 -2.52 -1.59 9.18
C ILE A 44 -1.67 -2.57 9.98
N THR A 45 -0.70 -3.20 9.34
CA THR A 45 0.29 -4.02 10.02
C THR A 45 1.07 -3.21 11.06
N GLY A 46 1.29 -3.82 12.21
CA GLY A 46 2.08 -3.23 13.29
C GLY A 46 3.55 -3.06 12.91
N SER A 47 4.20 -2.11 13.56
CA SER A 47 5.63 -1.86 13.39
C SER A 47 6.45 -3.10 13.77
N ASN A 48 7.44 -3.43 12.93
CA ASN A 48 8.32 -4.60 13.09
C ASN A 48 7.62 -5.97 13.02
N ILE A 49 6.38 -6.05 12.56
CA ILE A 49 5.72 -7.32 12.30
C ILE A 49 6.17 -7.83 10.92
N PRO A 50 6.89 -8.95 10.82
CA PRO A 50 7.26 -9.52 9.53
C PRO A 50 6.00 -9.95 8.74
N LEU A 51 5.91 -9.63 7.46
CA LEU A 51 4.72 -9.96 6.66
C LEU A 51 4.43 -11.46 6.60
N ARG A 52 5.46 -12.32 6.73
CA ARG A 52 5.26 -13.78 6.83
C ARG A 52 4.51 -14.23 8.09
N ALA A 53 4.51 -13.41 9.15
CA ALA A 53 4.01 -13.74 10.48
C ALA A 53 2.84 -12.85 10.92
N VAL A 54 2.18 -12.17 9.98
CA VAL A 54 1.01 -11.35 10.30
C VAL A 54 -0.12 -12.24 10.81
N THR A 55 -0.68 -11.86 11.95
CA THR A 55 -1.88 -12.43 12.57
C THR A 55 -2.85 -11.29 12.90
N PRO A 56 -4.10 -11.57 13.30
CA PRO A 56 -5.01 -10.51 13.73
C PRO A 56 -4.45 -9.63 14.86
N GLU A 57 -3.62 -10.21 15.73
CA GLU A 57 -2.94 -9.50 16.84
C GLU A 57 -1.75 -8.66 16.36
N GLY A 58 -1.28 -8.88 15.15
CA GLY A 58 -0.26 -8.07 14.49
C GLY A 58 -0.81 -6.85 13.74
N LEU A 59 -2.13 -6.60 13.82
CA LEU A 59 -2.81 -5.49 13.16
C LEU A 59 -3.19 -4.40 14.16
N VAL A 60 -3.17 -3.16 13.69
CA VAL A 60 -3.58 -1.97 14.43
C VAL A 60 -4.76 -1.33 13.72
N LEU A 61 -5.82 -0.99 14.45
CA LEU A 61 -6.95 -0.23 13.95
C LEU A 61 -6.72 1.26 14.20
N CYS A 62 -6.79 2.05 13.13
CA CYS A 62 -6.66 3.51 13.17
C CYS A 62 -7.91 4.18 12.59
N ASP A 63 -8.13 5.43 12.95
CA ASP A 63 -9.03 6.32 12.22
C ASP A 63 -8.34 6.86 10.93
N GLU A 64 -9.09 7.62 10.14
CA GLU A 64 -8.60 8.26 8.91
C GLU A 64 -7.50 9.32 9.13
N ASN A 65 -7.30 9.76 10.38
CA ASN A 65 -6.26 10.71 10.77
C ASN A 65 -5.02 10.03 11.34
N GLY A 66 -5.07 8.69 11.54
CA GLY A 66 -3.96 7.92 12.08
C GLY A 66 -4.00 7.78 13.61
N THR A 67 -5.08 8.21 14.27
CA THR A 67 -5.27 7.96 15.69
C THR A 67 -5.51 6.46 15.90
N VAL A 68 -4.73 5.84 16.75
CA VAL A 68 -4.93 4.43 17.11
C VAL A 68 -6.22 4.30 17.91
N LEU A 69 -7.17 3.53 17.39
CA LEU A 69 -8.45 3.23 18.02
C LEU A 69 -8.38 1.94 18.85
N ASP A 70 -7.65 0.94 18.35
CA ASP A 70 -7.39 -0.31 19.04
C ASP A 70 -6.12 -0.97 18.55
N ALA A 71 -5.36 -1.53 19.47
CA ALA A 71 -4.15 -2.30 19.20
C ALA A 71 -3.81 -3.18 20.42
N PRO A 72 -3.09 -4.30 20.22
CA PRO A 72 -2.48 -5.01 21.34
C PRO A 72 -1.53 -4.11 22.14
N PRO A 73 -1.35 -4.36 23.44
CA PRO A 73 -0.42 -3.60 24.27
C PRO A 73 0.97 -3.52 23.61
N HIS A 74 1.54 -2.31 23.60
CA HIS A 74 2.86 -2.01 23.02
C HIS A 74 2.97 -2.10 21.50
N LEU A 75 1.94 -2.56 20.77
CA LEU A 75 1.96 -2.53 19.32
C LEU A 75 1.67 -1.11 18.81
N ARG A 76 2.54 -0.62 17.94
CA ARG A 76 2.38 0.65 17.23
C ARG A 76 2.06 0.36 15.76
N PRO A 77 1.32 1.23 15.06
CA PRO A 77 1.16 1.09 13.62
C PRO A 77 2.53 1.16 12.92
N SER A 78 2.60 0.66 11.69
CA SER A 78 3.79 0.81 10.86
C SER A 78 4.25 2.27 10.83
N LYS A 79 5.56 2.49 10.76
CA LYS A 79 6.15 3.83 10.58
C LYS A 79 5.67 4.51 9.30
N GLU A 80 5.26 3.73 8.31
CA GLU A 80 4.73 4.19 7.02
C GLU A 80 3.22 4.50 7.05
N SER A 81 2.57 4.42 8.22
CA SER A 81 1.11 4.64 8.35
C SER A 81 0.66 5.99 7.78
N ALA A 82 1.46 7.04 7.95
CA ALA A 82 1.16 8.37 7.39
C ALA A 82 1.11 8.35 5.85
N PHE A 83 1.99 7.56 5.20
CA PHE A 83 2.00 7.36 3.76
C PHE A 83 0.76 6.61 3.30
N HIS A 84 0.39 5.51 3.95
CA HIS A 84 -0.83 4.75 3.65
C HIS A 84 -2.08 5.62 3.76
N LEU A 85 -2.21 6.37 4.85
CA LEU A 85 -3.34 7.28 5.07
C LEU A 85 -3.39 8.39 4.02
N GLY A 86 -2.22 8.91 3.63
CA GLY A 86 -2.09 9.87 2.54
C GLY A 86 -2.62 9.32 1.22
N ILE A 87 -2.27 8.07 0.86
CA ILE A 87 -2.80 7.40 -0.33
C ILE A 87 -4.32 7.29 -0.26
N TYR A 88 -4.87 6.87 0.88
CA TYR A 88 -6.32 6.77 1.03
C TYR A 88 -7.05 8.11 0.89
N ARG A 89 -6.42 9.24 1.26
CA ARG A 89 -6.99 10.58 1.07
C ARG A 89 -7.02 10.98 -0.39
N ILE A 90 -5.93 10.77 -1.12
CA ILE A 90 -5.82 11.14 -2.54
C ILE A 90 -6.46 10.11 -3.47
N ARG A 91 -6.76 8.89 -2.98
CA ARG A 91 -7.35 7.76 -3.70
C ARG A 91 -8.54 7.20 -2.93
N PRO A 92 -9.72 7.81 -3.00
CA PRO A 92 -10.90 7.31 -2.27
C PRO A 92 -11.31 5.89 -2.67
N SER A 93 -11.01 5.46 -3.90
CA SER A 93 -11.29 4.11 -4.41
C SER A 93 -10.32 3.05 -3.92
N ALA A 94 -9.13 3.43 -3.41
CA ALA A 94 -8.16 2.47 -2.91
C ALA A 94 -8.71 1.73 -1.68
N GLN A 95 -8.72 0.41 -1.75
CA GLN A 95 -9.16 -0.47 -0.67
C GLN A 95 -7.99 -1.02 0.13
N TYR A 96 -6.83 -1.21 -0.53
CA TYR A 96 -5.61 -1.73 0.09
C TYR A 96 -4.42 -0.88 -0.35
N VAL A 97 -3.43 -0.77 0.54
CA VAL A 97 -2.13 -0.16 0.23
C VAL A 97 -1.04 -1.12 0.69
N LEU A 98 -0.12 -1.42 -0.20
CA LEU A 98 1.04 -2.25 0.06
C LEU A 98 2.32 -1.43 -0.10
N HIS A 99 3.21 -1.51 0.89
CA HIS A 99 4.59 -1.06 0.78
C HIS A 99 5.51 -2.28 0.75
N ALA A 100 6.35 -2.38 -0.26
CA ALA A 100 7.28 -3.48 -0.45
C ALA A 100 8.63 -2.98 -0.97
N HIS A 101 9.67 -3.83 -0.88
CA HIS A 101 11.04 -3.54 -1.33
C HIS A 101 11.51 -4.59 -2.33
N PRO A 102 10.90 -4.71 -3.53
CA PRO A 102 11.33 -5.66 -4.54
C PRO A 102 12.75 -5.34 -4.99
N VAL A 103 13.65 -6.31 -4.91
CA VAL A 103 15.09 -6.10 -5.13
C VAL A 103 15.38 -5.47 -6.49
N PHE A 104 14.76 -5.98 -7.56
CA PHE A 104 15.00 -5.46 -8.91
C PHE A 104 14.48 -4.03 -9.09
N SER A 105 13.30 -3.70 -8.56
CA SER A 105 12.76 -2.33 -8.62
C SER A 105 13.63 -1.37 -7.82
N THR A 106 14.12 -1.80 -6.65
CA THR A 106 15.03 -1.02 -5.81
C THR A 106 16.35 -0.76 -6.53
N ILE A 107 16.99 -1.79 -7.11
CA ILE A 107 18.24 -1.62 -7.87
C ILE A 107 18.02 -0.69 -9.07
N TRP A 108 16.88 -0.81 -9.74
CA TRP A 108 16.56 0.05 -10.87
C TRP A 108 16.40 1.52 -10.44
N SER A 109 15.69 1.78 -9.35
CA SER A 109 15.50 3.14 -8.84
C SER A 109 16.81 3.83 -8.45
N MET A 110 17.81 3.07 -8.01
CA MET A 110 19.15 3.60 -7.71
C MET A 110 19.88 4.18 -8.94
N GLN A 111 19.41 3.88 -10.14
CA GLN A 111 19.92 4.48 -11.38
C GLN A 111 19.27 5.83 -11.73
N ASN A 112 18.38 6.32 -10.88
CA ASN A 112 17.61 7.56 -11.12
C ASN A 112 16.77 7.52 -12.41
N GLN A 113 16.23 6.36 -12.75
CA GLN A 113 15.42 6.13 -13.95
C GLN A 113 14.07 5.54 -13.58
N GLU A 114 13.04 5.98 -14.30
CA GLU A 114 11.72 5.35 -14.22
C GLU A 114 11.75 3.91 -14.71
N LEU A 115 10.89 3.06 -14.13
CA LEU A 115 10.83 1.66 -14.50
C LEU A 115 10.24 1.52 -15.93
N PRO A 116 11.01 0.99 -16.89
CA PRO A 116 10.50 0.82 -18.26
C PRO A 116 9.52 -0.35 -18.32
N LEU A 117 8.42 -0.14 -19.03
CA LEU A 117 7.39 -1.15 -19.25
C LEU A 117 7.65 -1.88 -20.58
N TYR A 118 8.32 -3.02 -20.53
CA TYR A 118 8.70 -3.76 -21.74
C TYR A 118 7.61 -4.71 -22.26
N THR A 119 6.83 -5.32 -21.36
CA THR A 119 5.82 -6.29 -21.77
C THR A 119 4.47 -5.62 -22.03
N GLU A 120 3.69 -6.18 -22.96
CA GLU A 120 2.33 -5.69 -23.21
C GLU A 120 1.44 -5.76 -21.95
N SER A 121 1.59 -6.81 -21.17
CA SER A 121 0.88 -6.94 -19.89
C SER A 121 1.25 -5.83 -18.90
N ALA A 122 2.55 -5.48 -18.80
CA ALA A 122 2.99 -4.37 -17.98
C ALA A 122 2.43 -3.03 -18.47
N LYS A 123 2.51 -2.75 -19.77
CA LYS A 123 1.97 -1.53 -20.37
C LYS A 123 0.46 -1.37 -20.14
N LEU A 124 -0.29 -2.47 -20.28
CA LEU A 124 -1.75 -2.46 -20.10
C LEU A 124 -2.17 -2.30 -18.62
N LYS A 125 -1.39 -2.87 -17.68
CA LYS A 125 -1.75 -2.88 -16.26
C LYS A 125 -1.12 -1.74 -15.48
N LEU A 126 0.13 -1.40 -15.75
CA LEU A 126 0.90 -0.42 -14.98
C LEU A 126 0.82 0.99 -15.55
N VAL A 127 0.64 1.11 -16.86
CA VAL A 127 0.64 2.37 -17.61
C VAL A 127 1.90 3.21 -17.37
N HIS A 128 2.25 3.46 -16.12
CA HIS A 128 3.43 4.23 -15.72
C HIS A 128 3.84 3.86 -14.28
N VAL A 129 5.14 3.75 -14.03
CA VAL A 129 5.72 3.56 -12.69
C VAL A 129 6.66 4.72 -12.40
N PRO A 130 6.18 5.76 -11.70
CA PRO A 130 6.98 6.95 -11.45
C PRO A 130 8.15 6.66 -10.49
N LEU A 131 9.28 7.28 -10.76
CA LEU A 131 10.36 7.39 -9.80
C LEU A 131 10.10 8.57 -8.87
N ILE A 132 10.17 8.32 -7.56
CA ILE A 132 10.13 9.37 -6.54
C ILE A 132 11.58 9.61 -6.11
N PRO A 133 12.11 10.85 -6.26
CA PRO A 133 13.49 11.17 -5.88
C PRO A 133 13.77 10.91 -4.41
N ASP A 134 15.00 10.50 -4.12
CA ASP A 134 15.48 10.28 -2.75
C ASP A 134 15.49 11.60 -1.95
N GLY A 135 15.19 11.54 -0.65
CA GLY A 135 15.16 12.72 0.23
C GLY A 135 13.85 13.51 0.24
N GLU A 136 12.95 13.23 -0.67
CA GLU A 136 11.61 13.80 -0.66
C GLU A 136 10.66 12.90 0.14
N GLY A 137 10.67 12.88 1.44
CA GLY A 137 9.88 12.00 2.31
C GLY A 137 8.42 11.76 1.89
N ALA A 138 7.65 11.06 2.69
CA ALA A 138 6.28 10.63 2.39
C ALA A 138 5.36 11.73 1.81
N HIS A 139 5.55 13.00 2.20
CA HIS A 139 4.80 14.13 1.67
C HIS A 139 5.04 14.40 0.18
N SER A 140 6.26 14.24 -0.29
CA SER A 140 6.60 14.48 -1.69
C SER A 140 6.13 13.33 -2.57
N GLY A 141 6.28 12.09 -2.11
CA GLY A 141 5.70 10.93 -2.78
C GLY A 141 4.20 11.08 -2.99
N LEU A 142 3.46 11.57 -1.99
CA LEU A 142 2.04 11.85 -2.09
C LEU A 142 1.72 12.99 -3.06
N SER A 143 2.52 14.04 -3.13
CA SER A 143 2.34 15.15 -4.09
C SER A 143 2.64 14.72 -5.53
N HIS A 144 3.60 13.82 -5.75
CA HIS A 144 3.84 13.20 -7.04
C HIS A 144 2.65 12.32 -7.46
N LEU A 145 2.18 11.44 -6.60
CA LEU A 145 0.98 10.63 -6.84
C LEU A 145 -0.27 11.49 -7.11
N GLY A 146 -0.40 12.64 -6.45
CA GLY A 146 -1.49 13.60 -6.67
C GLY A 146 -1.46 14.26 -8.06
N ARG A 147 -0.28 14.55 -8.60
CA ARG A 147 -0.13 15.17 -9.94
C ARG A 147 -0.59 14.28 -11.08
N TYR A 148 -0.48 12.98 -10.95
CA TYR A 148 -0.99 12.02 -11.95
C TYR A 148 -2.51 11.86 -11.92
N HIS A 149 -3.21 12.52 -10.99
CA HIS A 149 -4.68 12.55 -10.90
C HIS A 149 -5.37 13.53 -11.84
N SER A 150 -4.66 14.53 -12.34
CA SER A 150 -5.28 15.62 -13.11
C SER A 150 -5.70 15.24 -14.54
N PHE A 151 -5.57 13.99 -14.94
CA PHE A 151 -5.94 13.49 -16.27
C PHE A 151 -7.26 12.70 -16.33
N SER A 152 -7.98 12.54 -15.23
CA SER A 152 -9.29 11.90 -15.23
C SER A 152 -10.38 12.89 -14.86
N ASP A 153 -10.74 13.75 -15.81
CA ASP A 153 -12.10 14.27 -15.82
C ASP A 153 -13.06 13.13 -16.20
N GLY A 154 -14.08 12.96 -15.42
CA GLY A 154 -15.10 11.91 -15.37
C GLY A 154 -15.69 11.31 -16.64
N SER A 155 -14.97 11.17 -17.75
CA SER A 155 -15.60 10.78 -19.02
C SER A 155 -15.20 9.42 -19.62
N SER A 156 -14.31 8.64 -19.00
CA SER A 156 -14.18 7.23 -19.42
C SER A 156 -13.66 6.30 -18.34
N TRP A 157 -14.53 5.46 -17.83
CA TRP A 157 -14.25 4.34 -16.93
C TRP A 157 -13.24 3.31 -17.47
N ARG A 158 -12.77 3.49 -18.69
CA ARG A 158 -11.82 2.59 -19.36
C ARG A 158 -10.37 3.03 -19.28
N SER A 159 -10.10 4.22 -18.79
CA SER A 159 -8.77 4.82 -18.85
C SER A 159 -8.26 5.39 -17.53
N ASP A 160 -8.82 4.96 -16.38
CA ASP A 160 -8.20 5.27 -15.09
C ASP A 160 -6.96 4.36 -14.93
N PRO A 161 -5.76 4.87 -15.24
CA PRO A 161 -4.54 4.09 -15.13
C PRO A 161 -4.30 3.58 -13.71
N TRP A 162 -4.99 4.17 -12.73
CA TRP A 162 -4.79 3.95 -11.31
C TRP A 162 -5.80 3.01 -10.67
N ARG A 163 -6.88 2.67 -11.33
CA ARG A 163 -7.80 1.63 -10.84
C ARG A 163 -7.08 0.30 -10.62
N ASN A 164 -6.04 0.06 -11.43
CA ASN A 164 -5.19 -1.12 -11.35
C ASN A 164 -4.01 -0.94 -10.38
N TYR A 165 -3.70 0.26 -9.89
CA TYR A 165 -2.60 0.47 -8.95
C TYR A 165 -2.94 0.03 -7.52
N GLY A 166 -4.20 0.05 -7.13
CA GLY A 166 -4.64 -0.65 -5.93
C GLY A 166 -4.32 -2.15 -6.04
N GLU A 167 -4.54 -2.73 -7.22
CA GLU A 167 -4.15 -4.10 -7.54
C GLU A 167 -2.64 -4.27 -7.71
N LEU A 168 -1.90 -3.23 -8.08
CA LEU A 168 -0.46 -3.30 -8.29
C LEU A 168 0.34 -3.17 -7.00
N LEU A 169 -0.11 -2.34 -6.08
CA LEU A 169 0.38 -2.37 -4.71
C LEU A 169 0.09 -3.72 -4.05
N LEU A 170 -0.83 -4.52 -4.65
CA LEU A 170 -1.20 -5.87 -4.20
C LEU A 170 -0.71 -6.98 -5.13
N SER A 171 -0.39 -6.72 -6.40
CA SER A 171 -0.12 -7.74 -7.43
C SER A 171 1.26 -7.67 -8.08
N GLY A 172 2.10 -6.76 -7.64
CA GLY A 172 3.49 -6.62 -8.11
C GLY A 172 4.44 -7.64 -7.55
#